data_5ce7118d672b5a65e7c346a6a75cd4c5
#
_entry.id   5ce7118d672b5a65e7c346a6a75cd4c5
#
_cell.length_a   1.000
_cell.length_b   1.000
_cell.length_c   1.000
_cell.angle_alpha   90.00
_cell.angle_beta   90.00
_cell.angle_gamma   90.00
#
_symmetry.space_group_name_H-M   'P 1'
#
loop_
_entity.id
_entity.type
_entity.pdbx_description
1 polymer ?
#
loop_
_entity_poly.entity_id
_entity_poly.type
_entity_poly.pdbx_seq_one_letter_code
_entity_poly.pdbx_strand_id
1 'polypeptide(L)'
;NKINIKWKKASGATNYIVYYKEAGNSKWIKLKTLGNTKSSYTHTSSSKYPIVVGQKYQYTVKAYDKNTKKYGSYNTKGLTVTASLKMVTGIQAKVEGTTVKLTWNKVSGADKYAIYSKIKAGDKWSKIITVKDTSSFIDVNPCVDCTNYYSVRGYSSSTKTYGTMNKAGVSIYVKDSDEVKPTITPEPTDTPDPDDEIDHVTPEQKAQEVFKLVNIERMKAGLQPYKYDLR
;
A
#
# COMPACT_ATOMS: atom_id res chain seq x y z
N ASN A 1 -1.85 -4.16 14.83
CA ASN A 1 -1.59 -5.48 14.23
C ASN A 1 -2.53 -6.53 14.82
N LYS A 2 -2.90 -7.57 14.02
CA LYS A 2 -3.80 -8.65 14.43
C LYS A 2 -3.31 -9.98 13.88
N ILE A 3 -3.42 -11.05 14.67
CA ILE A 3 -3.15 -12.43 14.25
C ILE A 3 -4.38 -13.28 14.58
N ASN A 4 -4.91 -13.98 13.57
CA ASN A 4 -6.05 -14.88 13.74
C ASN A 4 -5.56 -16.29 14.02
N ILE A 5 -6.05 -16.87 15.11
CA ILE A 5 -5.80 -18.24 15.56
C ILE A 5 -7.09 -19.03 15.36
N LYS A 6 -7.02 -20.20 14.71
CA LYS A 6 -8.15 -21.11 14.51
C LYS A 6 -7.77 -22.50 14.99
N TRP A 7 -8.71 -23.26 15.52
CA TRP A 7 -8.49 -24.64 15.94
C TRP A 7 -9.72 -25.52 15.68
N LYS A 8 -9.50 -26.82 15.64
CA LYS A 8 -10.60 -27.80 15.63
C LYS A 8 -11.09 -28.00 17.07
N LYS A 9 -12.41 -28.08 17.26
CA LYS A 9 -13.00 -28.36 18.56
C LYS A 9 -12.64 -29.77 19.03
N ALA A 10 -12.30 -29.90 20.30
CA ALA A 10 -12.06 -31.18 20.97
C ALA A 10 -13.33 -31.64 21.69
N SER A 11 -13.63 -32.95 21.60
CA SER A 11 -14.73 -33.55 22.34
C SER A 11 -14.50 -33.43 23.85
N GLY A 12 -15.55 -33.19 24.62
CA GLY A 12 -15.49 -33.03 26.09
C GLY A 12 -14.88 -31.70 26.57
N ALA A 13 -14.39 -30.85 25.67
CA ALA A 13 -13.88 -29.55 26.10
C ALA A 13 -15.02 -28.62 26.53
N THR A 14 -14.89 -28.01 27.68
CA THR A 14 -15.77 -26.94 28.16
C THR A 14 -15.23 -25.56 27.84
N ASN A 15 -13.92 -25.44 27.72
CA ASN A 15 -13.21 -24.21 27.45
C ASN A 15 -11.97 -24.42 26.54
N TYR A 16 -11.52 -23.34 25.92
CA TYR A 16 -10.24 -23.25 25.20
C TYR A 16 -9.42 -22.11 25.78
N ILE A 17 -8.13 -22.36 25.99
CA ILE A 17 -7.19 -21.36 26.50
C ILE A 17 -6.15 -21.10 25.43
N VAL A 18 -6.11 -19.87 24.94
CA VAL A 18 -5.16 -19.43 23.91
C VAL A 18 -3.92 -18.88 24.59
N TYR A 19 -2.77 -19.37 24.16
CA TYR A 19 -1.45 -18.92 24.59
C TYR A 19 -0.63 -18.42 23.41
N TYR A 20 0.28 -17.50 23.72
CA TYR A 20 1.30 -17.05 22.77
C TYR A 20 2.64 -16.86 23.48
N LYS A 21 3.71 -16.76 22.68
CA LYS A 21 5.03 -16.28 23.08
C LYS A 21 5.77 -15.72 21.87
N GLU A 22 6.77 -14.89 22.07
CA GLU A 22 7.76 -14.60 21.04
C GLU A 22 8.58 -15.85 20.75
N ALA A 23 8.93 -16.07 19.47
CA ALA A 23 9.77 -17.21 19.08
C ALA A 23 11.15 -17.07 19.75
N GLY A 24 11.63 -18.15 20.33
CA GLY A 24 12.85 -18.16 21.15
C GLY A 24 12.61 -18.08 22.65
N ASN A 25 11.49 -17.51 23.11
CA ASN A 25 11.14 -17.53 24.54
C ASN A 25 10.62 -18.90 24.97
N SER A 26 10.94 -19.31 26.19
CA SER A 26 10.47 -20.59 26.77
C SER A 26 9.05 -20.48 27.33
N LYS A 27 8.69 -19.32 27.90
CA LYS A 27 7.46 -19.13 28.68
C LYS A 27 6.27 -18.77 27.80
N TRP A 28 5.20 -19.58 27.91
CA TRP A 28 3.89 -19.27 27.32
C TRP A 28 3.11 -18.24 28.13
N ILE A 29 2.56 -17.24 27.43
CA ILE A 29 1.72 -16.20 28.03
C ILE A 29 0.27 -16.48 27.63
N LYS A 30 -0.61 -16.55 28.64
CA LYS A 30 -2.05 -16.73 28.43
C LYS A 30 -2.67 -15.45 27.88
N LEU A 31 -3.31 -15.56 26.71
CA LEU A 31 -4.04 -14.45 26.07
C LEU A 31 -5.50 -14.40 26.53
N LYS A 32 -6.21 -15.52 26.40
CA LYS A 32 -7.64 -15.57 26.63
C LYS A 32 -8.13 -16.97 26.98
N THR A 33 -9.16 -17.05 27.82
CA THR A 33 -10.01 -18.24 27.97
C THR A 33 -11.33 -18.00 27.24
N LEU A 34 -11.77 -18.98 26.47
CA LEU A 34 -12.96 -18.93 25.62
C LEU A 34 -13.85 -20.16 25.91
N GLY A 35 -15.15 -20.00 25.76
CA GLY A 35 -16.09 -21.13 25.87
C GLY A 35 -15.96 -22.12 24.72
N ASN A 36 -16.55 -23.32 24.90
CA ASN A 36 -16.46 -24.44 23.94
C ASN A 36 -17.14 -24.18 22.59
N THR A 37 -18.04 -23.17 22.50
CA THR A 37 -18.64 -22.76 21.22
C THR A 37 -17.65 -22.11 20.27
N LYS A 38 -16.55 -21.54 20.79
CA LYS A 38 -15.54 -20.84 19.99
C LYS A 38 -14.51 -21.81 19.40
N SER A 39 -14.10 -21.53 18.16
CA SER A 39 -13.03 -22.25 17.44
C SER A 39 -12.01 -21.29 16.81
N SER A 40 -12.08 -20.00 17.19
CA SER A 40 -11.14 -18.97 16.74
C SER A 40 -10.97 -17.87 17.78
N TYR A 41 -9.83 -17.19 17.70
CA TYR A 41 -9.51 -15.99 18.48
C TYR A 41 -8.65 -15.06 17.65
N THR A 42 -8.92 -13.76 17.74
CA THR A 42 -8.09 -12.73 17.14
C THR A 42 -7.25 -12.06 18.21
N HIS A 43 -5.94 -12.33 18.21
CA HIS A 43 -5.00 -11.56 19.01
C HIS A 43 -4.82 -10.19 18.36
N THR A 44 -5.29 -9.13 19.02
CA THR A 44 -5.07 -7.73 18.63
C THR A 44 -3.94 -7.17 19.48
N SER A 45 -2.98 -6.51 18.83
CA SER A 45 -1.86 -5.85 19.51
C SER A 45 -2.35 -4.84 20.55
N SER A 46 -1.77 -4.89 21.72
CA SER A 46 -2.00 -3.95 22.82
C SER A 46 -0.69 -3.71 23.58
N SER A 47 -0.65 -2.74 24.49
CA SER A 47 0.52 -2.49 25.35
C SER A 47 0.89 -3.73 26.17
N LYS A 48 -0.10 -4.48 26.69
CA LYS A 48 0.10 -5.70 27.47
C LYS A 48 0.53 -6.91 26.63
N TYR A 49 0.05 -7.01 25.39
CA TYR A 49 0.29 -8.12 24.46
C TYR A 49 0.66 -7.56 23.10
N PRO A 50 1.89 -7.03 22.92
CA PRO A 50 2.29 -6.37 21.66
C PRO A 50 2.47 -7.36 20.54
N ILE A 51 2.11 -6.92 19.31
CA ILE A 51 2.47 -7.59 18.06
C ILE A 51 3.30 -6.60 17.24
N VAL A 52 4.60 -6.82 17.23
CA VAL A 52 5.58 -6.00 16.50
C VAL A 52 5.79 -6.58 15.10
N VAL A 53 5.71 -5.73 14.07
CA VAL A 53 5.97 -6.15 12.69
C VAL A 53 7.39 -6.69 12.56
N GLY A 54 7.54 -7.80 11.80
CA GLY A 54 8.82 -8.50 11.60
C GLY A 54 9.13 -9.53 12.67
N GLN A 55 8.52 -9.43 13.86
CA GLN A 55 8.74 -10.37 14.96
C GLN A 55 8.01 -11.69 14.70
N LYS A 56 8.65 -12.80 15.09
CA LYS A 56 8.05 -14.15 15.06
C LYS A 56 7.38 -14.46 16.39
N TYR A 57 6.16 -14.96 16.31
CA TYR A 57 5.36 -15.41 17.46
C TYR A 57 4.97 -16.85 17.30
N GLN A 58 4.83 -17.55 18.43
CA GLN A 58 4.29 -18.90 18.48
C GLN A 58 2.96 -18.87 19.22
N TYR A 59 1.98 -19.64 18.74
CA TYR A 59 0.66 -19.78 19.33
C TYR A 59 0.31 -21.22 19.59
N THR A 60 -0.37 -21.48 20.69
CA THR A 60 -0.96 -22.79 20.99
C THR A 60 -2.30 -22.60 21.69
N VAL A 61 -3.16 -23.61 21.58
CA VAL A 61 -4.48 -23.64 22.23
C VAL A 61 -4.59 -24.95 23.04
N LYS A 62 -4.99 -24.81 24.30
CA LYS A 62 -5.28 -25.95 25.18
C LYS A 62 -6.79 -26.09 25.36
N ALA A 63 -7.30 -27.29 25.11
CA ALA A 63 -8.64 -27.65 25.53
C ALA A 63 -8.63 -27.89 27.04
N TYR A 64 -9.69 -27.50 27.72
CA TYR A 64 -9.85 -27.67 29.17
C TYR A 64 -11.27 -28.13 29.49
N ASP A 65 -11.38 -29.15 30.33
CA ASP A 65 -12.63 -29.57 30.91
C ASP A 65 -12.70 -29.11 32.36
N LYS A 66 -13.59 -28.19 32.65
CA LYS A 66 -13.76 -27.63 34.01
C LYS A 66 -14.40 -28.63 34.99
N ASN A 67 -15.14 -29.65 34.51
CA ASN A 67 -15.82 -30.63 35.37
C ASN A 67 -14.78 -31.60 35.96
N THR A 68 -13.86 -32.07 35.11
CA THR A 68 -12.76 -32.97 35.52
C THR A 68 -11.50 -32.20 35.93
N LYS A 69 -11.44 -30.88 35.70
CA LYS A 69 -10.28 -30.01 35.93
C LYS A 69 -9.04 -30.43 35.13
N LYS A 70 -9.22 -31.11 34.01
CA LYS A 70 -8.12 -31.65 33.17
C LYS A 70 -7.94 -30.86 31.88
N TYR A 71 -6.68 -30.85 31.41
CA TYR A 71 -6.32 -30.34 30.12
C TYR A 71 -6.18 -31.48 29.11
N GLY A 72 -6.63 -31.26 27.89
CA GLY A 72 -6.32 -32.14 26.77
C GLY A 72 -4.88 -31.97 26.29
N SER A 73 -4.43 -32.89 25.47
CA SER A 73 -3.15 -32.76 24.74
C SER A 73 -3.16 -31.52 23.84
N TYR A 74 -1.99 -30.90 23.65
CA TYR A 74 -1.86 -29.70 22.85
C TYR A 74 -0.52 -29.66 22.13
N ASN A 75 -0.41 -28.84 21.10
CA ASN A 75 0.86 -28.62 20.40
C ASN A 75 1.83 -27.82 21.30
N THR A 76 2.80 -28.52 21.92
CA THR A 76 3.78 -27.93 22.83
C THR A 76 4.76 -26.99 22.13
N LYS A 77 5.07 -27.26 20.84
CA LYS A 77 5.92 -26.39 20.01
C LYS A 77 5.19 -25.13 19.54
N GLY A 78 3.85 -25.21 19.41
CA GLY A 78 3.01 -24.16 18.84
C GLY A 78 3.16 -24.01 17.32
N LEU A 79 2.36 -23.12 16.75
CA LEU A 79 2.46 -22.72 15.35
C LEU A 79 3.16 -21.37 15.27
N THR A 80 4.20 -21.26 14.45
CA THR A 80 4.97 -20.05 14.28
C THR A 80 4.36 -19.16 13.18
N VAL A 81 4.25 -17.86 13.45
CA VAL A 81 3.82 -16.83 12.49
C VAL A 81 4.72 -15.62 12.61
N THR A 82 5.12 -15.04 11.49
CA THR A 82 5.79 -13.73 11.46
C THR A 82 4.75 -12.63 11.32
N ALA A 83 4.76 -11.66 12.23
CA ALA A 83 3.89 -10.50 12.13
C ALA A 83 4.32 -9.64 10.93
N SER A 84 3.42 -9.45 9.97
CA SER A 84 3.68 -8.67 8.76
C SER A 84 2.82 -7.41 8.73
N LEU A 85 3.27 -6.41 7.98
CA LEU A 85 2.46 -5.26 7.63
C LEU A 85 1.22 -5.71 6.86
N LYS A 86 0.09 -5.10 7.17
CA LYS A 86 -1.12 -5.29 6.39
C LYS A 86 -0.96 -4.73 4.99
N MET A 87 -1.80 -5.22 4.09
CA MET A 87 -1.99 -4.61 2.78
C MET A 87 -2.56 -3.20 2.95
N VAL A 88 -2.09 -2.26 2.14
CA VAL A 88 -2.65 -0.91 2.06
C VAL A 88 -4.04 -1.01 1.43
N THR A 89 -5.01 -0.36 2.05
CA THR A 89 -6.41 -0.29 1.60
C THR A 89 -6.84 1.16 1.40
N GLY A 90 -8.00 1.38 0.78
CA GLY A 90 -8.53 2.72 0.54
C GLY A 90 -7.66 3.52 -0.42
N ILE A 91 -6.98 2.86 -1.36
CA ILE A 91 -6.23 3.54 -2.42
C ILE A 91 -7.24 4.21 -3.35
N GLN A 92 -7.11 5.51 -3.51
CA GLN A 92 -7.91 6.33 -4.42
C GLN A 92 -6.97 7.10 -5.35
N ALA A 93 -7.42 7.33 -6.58
CA ALA A 93 -6.75 8.17 -7.55
C ALA A 93 -7.71 9.26 -8.04
N LYS A 94 -7.21 10.47 -8.18
CA LYS A 94 -7.96 11.62 -8.71
C LYS A 94 -7.08 12.36 -9.71
N VAL A 95 -7.61 12.68 -10.88
CA VAL A 95 -6.94 13.58 -11.84
C VAL A 95 -7.07 15.02 -11.33
N GLU A 96 -5.96 15.74 -11.29
CA GLU A 96 -5.87 17.16 -10.99
C GLU A 96 -5.01 17.83 -12.09
N GLY A 97 -5.68 18.41 -13.10
CA GLY A 97 -5.03 18.83 -14.36
C GLY A 97 -4.44 17.64 -15.11
N THR A 98 -3.14 17.67 -15.40
CA THR A 98 -2.38 16.58 -16.03
C THR A 98 -1.70 15.67 -15.01
N THR A 99 -1.95 15.84 -13.72
CA THR A 99 -1.35 15.05 -12.63
C THR A 99 -2.34 14.07 -12.04
N VAL A 100 -1.86 13.04 -11.34
CA VAL A 100 -2.70 12.10 -10.59
C VAL A 100 -2.36 12.17 -9.10
N LYS A 101 -3.31 12.58 -8.30
CA LYS A 101 -3.22 12.53 -6.84
C LYS A 101 -3.69 11.18 -6.32
N LEU A 102 -2.82 10.49 -5.62
CA LEU A 102 -3.12 9.25 -4.90
C LEU A 102 -3.31 9.53 -3.42
N THR A 103 -4.27 8.84 -2.80
CA THR A 103 -4.45 8.79 -1.35
C THR A 103 -4.70 7.36 -0.90
N TRP A 104 -4.41 7.04 0.38
CA TRP A 104 -4.61 5.70 0.93
C TRP A 104 -4.75 5.73 2.46
N ASN A 105 -5.22 4.62 3.04
CA ASN A 105 -5.25 4.45 4.48
C ASN A 105 -3.86 4.09 5.03
N LYS A 106 -3.38 4.81 6.04
CA LYS A 106 -2.13 4.48 6.75
C LYS A 106 -2.20 3.08 7.35
N VAL A 107 -1.09 2.34 7.28
CA VAL A 107 -0.95 1.00 7.84
C VAL A 107 -0.11 1.09 9.12
N SER A 108 -0.65 0.60 10.22
CA SER A 108 0.07 0.56 11.51
C SER A 108 1.38 -0.22 11.39
N GLY A 109 2.49 0.40 11.79
CA GLY A 109 3.85 -0.14 11.71
C GLY A 109 4.57 0.13 10.37
N ALA A 110 3.92 0.76 9.39
CA ALA A 110 4.57 1.30 8.21
C ALA A 110 5.01 2.75 8.48
N ASP A 111 6.24 3.07 8.15
CA ASP A 111 6.82 4.42 8.20
C ASP A 111 7.15 4.96 6.80
N LYS A 112 7.07 4.10 5.78
CA LYS A 112 7.22 4.47 4.37
C LYS A 112 6.20 3.74 3.50
N TYR A 113 5.96 4.28 2.30
CA TYR A 113 5.07 3.70 1.31
C TYR A 113 5.75 3.69 -0.04
N ALA A 114 5.86 2.51 -0.64
CA ALA A 114 6.33 2.35 -2.01
C ALA A 114 5.15 2.44 -2.96
N ILE A 115 5.23 3.35 -3.92
CA ILE A 115 4.24 3.59 -4.95
C ILE A 115 4.65 2.81 -6.19
N TYR A 116 3.71 2.13 -6.80
CA TYR A 116 3.88 1.35 -8.03
C TYR A 116 2.89 1.80 -9.07
N SER A 117 3.32 1.78 -10.33
CA SER A 117 2.45 2.02 -11.48
C SER A 117 2.63 0.98 -12.57
N LYS A 118 1.69 0.96 -13.50
CA LYS A 118 1.72 0.30 -14.80
C LYS A 118 0.70 0.95 -15.72
N ILE A 119 0.83 0.78 -17.04
CA ILE A 119 -0.05 1.40 -18.04
C ILE A 119 -0.99 0.39 -18.74
N LYS A 120 -0.74 -0.91 -18.59
CA LYS A 120 -1.63 -1.99 -19.08
C LYS A 120 -2.00 -2.92 -17.93
N ALA A 121 -3.22 -3.42 -17.93
CA ALA A 121 -3.73 -4.28 -16.85
C ALA A 121 -2.86 -5.53 -16.63
N GLY A 122 -2.33 -6.14 -17.71
CA GLY A 122 -1.48 -7.33 -17.67
C GLY A 122 -0.02 -7.10 -17.30
N ASP A 123 0.45 -5.86 -17.28
CA ASP A 123 1.84 -5.54 -17.02
C ASP A 123 2.25 -5.84 -15.59
N LYS A 124 3.55 -6.01 -15.39
CA LYS A 124 4.16 -6.07 -14.06
C LYS A 124 4.15 -4.69 -13.41
N TRP A 125 3.93 -4.65 -12.10
CA TRP A 125 4.03 -3.43 -11.31
C TRP A 125 5.47 -2.92 -11.25
N SER A 126 5.70 -1.68 -11.68
CA SER A 126 6.98 -0.97 -11.56
C SER A 126 6.93 0.01 -10.41
N LYS A 127 7.97 0.01 -9.57
CA LYS A 127 8.06 0.97 -8.46
C LYS A 127 8.44 2.34 -8.98
N ILE A 128 7.62 3.36 -8.71
CA ILE A 128 7.90 4.76 -9.05
C ILE A 128 8.81 5.36 -7.97
N ILE A 129 8.34 5.37 -6.72
CA ILE A 129 8.99 6.09 -5.62
C ILE A 129 8.70 5.40 -4.28
N THR A 130 9.43 5.80 -3.26
CA THR A 130 9.11 5.53 -1.85
C THR A 130 8.97 6.85 -1.11
N VAL A 131 7.80 7.09 -0.53
CA VAL A 131 7.49 8.28 0.28
C VAL A 131 7.51 7.93 1.77
N LYS A 132 7.83 8.92 2.61
CA LYS A 132 7.95 8.73 4.07
C LYS A 132 6.77 9.40 4.76
N ASP A 133 6.18 8.69 5.73
CA ASP A 133 5.24 9.19 6.74
C ASP A 133 3.99 9.95 6.20
N THR A 134 3.64 9.69 4.95
CA THR A 134 2.47 10.29 4.28
C THR A 134 1.41 9.25 3.92
N SER A 135 0.22 9.70 3.59
CA SER A 135 -0.87 8.91 3.03
C SER A 135 -1.34 9.45 1.67
N SER A 136 -0.49 10.25 1.01
CA SER A 136 -0.76 10.79 -0.32
C SER A 136 0.53 10.90 -1.14
N PHE A 137 0.37 10.92 -2.46
CA PHE A 137 1.42 11.13 -3.44
C PHE A 137 0.81 11.76 -4.69
N ILE A 138 1.54 12.66 -5.35
CA ILE A 138 1.15 13.23 -6.63
C ILE A 138 2.11 12.70 -7.70
N ASP A 139 1.55 11.96 -8.66
CA ASP A 139 2.27 11.60 -9.89
C ASP A 139 2.16 12.79 -10.84
N VAL A 140 3.27 13.46 -11.06
CA VAL A 140 3.36 14.64 -11.94
C VAL A 140 3.58 14.28 -13.41
N ASN A 141 3.87 13.01 -13.69
CA ASN A 141 4.12 12.50 -15.04
C ASN A 141 3.35 11.20 -15.32
N PRO A 142 2.01 11.18 -15.14
CA PRO A 142 1.22 10.03 -15.55
C PRO A 142 1.22 9.90 -17.07
N CYS A 143 0.90 8.72 -17.57
CA CYS A 143 0.63 8.55 -19.00
C CYS A 143 -0.65 9.31 -19.35
N VAL A 144 -0.56 10.26 -20.29
CA VAL A 144 -1.68 11.01 -20.85
C VAL A 144 -2.34 10.20 -21.96
N ASP A 145 -3.64 10.37 -22.16
CA ASP A 145 -4.49 9.61 -23.08
C ASP A 145 -4.41 8.07 -22.90
N CYS A 146 -4.15 7.67 -21.68
CA CYS A 146 -4.12 6.26 -21.33
C CYS A 146 -4.67 6.01 -19.91
N THR A 147 -4.93 4.74 -19.63
CA THR A 147 -5.29 4.31 -18.28
C THR A 147 -4.03 4.02 -17.47
N ASN A 148 -3.84 4.78 -16.41
CA ASN A 148 -2.81 4.55 -15.41
C ASN A 148 -3.33 3.66 -14.30
N TYR A 149 -2.54 2.68 -13.89
CA TYR A 149 -2.83 1.79 -12.76
C TYR A 149 -1.83 2.07 -11.65
N TYR A 150 -2.32 2.17 -10.42
CA TYR A 150 -1.49 2.44 -9.24
C TYR A 150 -1.72 1.43 -8.13
N SER A 151 -0.66 1.14 -7.40
CA SER A 151 -0.72 0.36 -6.18
C SER A 151 0.24 0.93 -5.14
N VAL A 152 -0.09 0.73 -3.87
CA VAL A 152 0.71 1.22 -2.75
C VAL A 152 1.04 0.08 -1.80
N ARG A 153 2.28 0.03 -1.34
CA ARG A 153 2.76 -1.00 -0.43
C ARG A 153 3.46 -0.36 0.77
N GLY A 154 2.98 -0.65 1.98
CA GLY A 154 3.64 -0.19 3.21
C GLY A 154 5.01 -0.85 3.40
N TYR A 155 5.95 -0.11 3.99
CA TYR A 155 7.28 -0.57 4.36
C TYR A 155 7.59 -0.17 5.80
N SER A 156 8.24 -1.04 6.54
CA SER A 156 8.76 -0.77 7.88
C SER A 156 10.28 -0.68 7.84
N SER A 157 10.84 0.49 8.13
CA SER A 157 12.29 0.70 8.17
C SER A 157 12.95 -0.05 9.32
N SER A 158 12.26 -0.16 10.47
CA SER A 158 12.78 -0.85 11.65
C SER A 158 12.98 -2.34 11.43
N THR A 159 12.11 -2.98 10.66
CA THR A 159 12.18 -4.42 10.37
C THR A 159 12.64 -4.74 8.96
N LYS A 160 12.88 -3.72 8.13
CA LYS A 160 13.26 -3.81 6.71
C LYS A 160 12.30 -4.69 5.90
N THR A 161 11.00 -4.66 6.23
CA THR A 161 9.99 -5.52 5.60
C THR A 161 8.91 -4.72 4.90
N TYR A 162 8.43 -5.26 3.77
CA TYR A 162 7.26 -4.76 3.06
C TYR A 162 5.99 -5.50 3.52
N GLY A 163 4.88 -4.80 3.55
CA GLY A 163 3.55 -5.39 3.67
C GLY A 163 3.15 -6.19 2.42
N THR A 164 1.97 -6.80 2.46
CA THR A 164 1.37 -7.45 1.29
C THR A 164 1.02 -6.40 0.24
N MET A 165 1.34 -6.66 -1.03
CA MET A 165 0.98 -5.77 -2.14
C MET A 165 -0.51 -5.87 -2.46
N ASN A 166 -1.17 -4.73 -2.63
CA ASN A 166 -2.51 -4.68 -3.21
C ASN A 166 -2.39 -4.86 -4.74
N LYS A 167 -2.57 -6.11 -5.20
CA LYS A 167 -2.45 -6.44 -6.63
C LYS A 167 -3.60 -5.88 -7.48
N ALA A 168 -4.76 -5.60 -6.88
CA ALA A 168 -5.88 -4.97 -7.59
C ALA A 168 -5.56 -3.52 -7.92
N GLY A 169 -4.97 -2.78 -6.97
CA GLY A 169 -4.65 -1.38 -7.14
C GLY A 169 -5.88 -0.49 -7.38
N VAL A 170 -5.66 0.61 -8.07
CA VAL A 170 -6.68 1.53 -8.58
C VAL A 170 -6.28 1.92 -10.00
N SER A 171 -7.24 2.19 -10.86
CA SER A 171 -6.99 2.68 -12.22
C SER A 171 -7.70 3.99 -12.46
N ILE A 172 -7.09 4.85 -13.29
CA ILE A 172 -7.63 6.13 -13.68
C ILE A 172 -7.16 6.49 -15.09
N TYR A 173 -8.08 6.98 -15.92
CA TYR A 173 -7.75 7.54 -17.23
C TYR A 173 -7.37 9.01 -17.07
N VAL A 174 -6.26 9.41 -17.66
CA VAL A 174 -5.80 10.80 -17.71
C VAL A 174 -5.97 11.29 -19.12
N LYS A 175 -6.90 12.23 -19.31
CA LYS A 175 -7.12 12.88 -20.61
C LYS A 175 -6.13 14.02 -20.79
N ASP A 176 -5.69 14.29 -22.05
CA ASP A 176 -4.96 15.51 -22.34
C ASP A 176 -5.83 16.75 -22.07
N SER A 177 -5.25 17.72 -21.40
CA SER A 177 -5.94 18.98 -21.10
C SER A 177 -6.06 19.91 -22.31
N ASP A 178 -5.35 19.62 -23.40
CA ASP A 178 -5.27 20.51 -24.57
C ASP A 178 -6.49 20.46 -25.52
N GLU A 179 -7.56 19.71 -25.17
CA GLU A 179 -8.84 19.82 -25.89
C GLU A 179 -9.74 20.98 -25.44
N VAL A 180 -9.19 22.01 -24.83
CA VAL A 180 -9.85 23.33 -24.89
C VAL A 180 -9.30 24.05 -26.12
N LYS A 181 -9.71 23.60 -27.30
CA LYS A 181 -9.55 24.39 -28.51
C LYS A 181 -10.23 25.73 -28.24
N PRO A 182 -9.50 26.85 -28.16
CA PRO A 182 -10.17 28.14 -28.18
C PRO A 182 -10.90 28.21 -29.53
N THR A 183 -12.23 28.33 -29.48
CA THR A 183 -12.98 28.77 -30.65
C THR A 183 -12.47 30.16 -30.94
N ILE A 184 -11.50 30.29 -31.84
CA ILE A 184 -11.09 31.55 -32.41
C ILE A 184 -12.24 31.98 -33.30
N THR A 185 -13.14 32.82 -32.76
CA THR A 185 -13.95 33.70 -33.56
C THR A 185 -12.95 34.64 -34.23
N PRO A 186 -12.86 34.72 -35.55
CA PRO A 186 -11.97 35.71 -36.21
C PRO A 186 -12.51 37.11 -35.92
N GLU A 187 -11.82 37.85 -35.07
CA GLU A 187 -11.98 39.27 -34.92
C GLU A 187 -11.11 39.98 -35.97
N PRO A 188 -11.59 41.09 -36.57
CA PRO A 188 -10.95 41.70 -37.72
C PRO A 188 -9.61 42.34 -37.36
N THR A 189 -8.66 42.09 -38.28
CA THR A 189 -7.31 42.64 -38.40
C THR A 189 -7.15 44.08 -37.89
N ASP A 190 -6.38 44.23 -36.79
CA ASP A 190 -5.65 45.43 -36.48
C ASP A 190 -4.12 45.15 -36.58
N THR A 191 -3.41 46.16 -37.07
CA THR A 191 -1.98 46.20 -37.37
C THR A 191 -1.11 45.81 -36.14
N PRO A 192 0.04 45.08 -36.34
CA PRO A 192 0.88 44.66 -35.23
C PRO A 192 1.62 45.85 -34.61
N ASP A 193 1.48 45.97 -33.27
CA ASP A 193 2.29 46.81 -32.39
C ASP A 193 3.68 46.13 -32.17
N PRO A 194 4.79 46.86 -32.33
CA PRO A 194 6.13 46.30 -32.26
C PRO A 194 6.64 45.95 -30.87
N ASP A 195 5.82 46.05 -29.78
CA ASP A 195 6.23 45.84 -28.38
C ASP A 195 5.51 44.65 -27.68
N ASP A 196 5.04 43.61 -28.43
CA ASP A 196 4.47 42.44 -27.84
C ASP A 196 5.54 41.59 -27.14
N GLU A 197 5.46 41.49 -25.84
CA GLU A 197 6.33 40.75 -24.93
C GLU A 197 6.49 39.28 -25.38
N ILE A 198 7.72 38.89 -25.62
CA ILE A 198 8.12 37.49 -25.85
C ILE A 198 7.76 36.70 -24.57
N ASP A 199 6.83 35.76 -24.70
CA ASP A 199 6.45 34.80 -23.68
C ASP A 199 7.71 34.17 -23.04
N HIS A 200 8.06 34.60 -21.82
CA HIS A 200 9.24 34.15 -21.07
C HIS A 200 9.00 32.77 -20.46
N VAL A 201 8.87 31.73 -21.30
CA VAL A 201 8.97 30.35 -20.86
C VAL A 201 10.39 30.11 -20.35
N THR A 202 10.55 29.84 -19.05
CA THR A 202 11.89 29.63 -18.47
C THR A 202 12.59 28.41 -19.08
N PRO A 203 13.92 28.37 -19.07
CA PRO A 203 14.68 27.21 -19.54
C PRO A 203 14.28 25.90 -18.83
N GLU A 204 13.92 25.99 -17.53
CA GLU A 204 13.44 24.84 -16.76
C GLU A 204 12.06 24.35 -17.24
N GLN A 205 11.14 25.26 -17.55
CA GLN A 205 9.83 24.89 -18.12
C GLN A 205 9.97 24.20 -19.48
N LYS A 206 10.85 24.73 -20.36
CA LYS A 206 11.19 24.08 -21.66
C LYS A 206 11.82 22.72 -21.46
N ALA A 207 12.75 22.57 -20.50
CA ALA A 207 13.39 21.29 -20.21
C ALA A 207 12.38 20.25 -19.68
N GLN A 208 11.44 20.64 -18.86
CA GLN A 208 10.37 19.77 -18.35
C GLN A 208 9.44 19.30 -19.48
N GLU A 209 9.12 20.20 -20.41
CA GLU A 209 8.27 19.87 -21.57
C GLU A 209 8.96 18.91 -22.53
N VAL A 210 10.22 19.15 -22.85
CA VAL A 210 11.04 18.23 -23.66
C VAL A 210 11.13 16.85 -22.98
N PHE A 211 11.37 16.82 -21.67
CA PHE A 211 11.41 15.58 -20.91
C PHE A 211 10.09 14.81 -20.95
N LYS A 212 8.95 15.52 -20.85
CA LYS A 212 7.60 14.97 -21.00
C LYS A 212 7.41 14.33 -22.38
N LEU A 213 7.76 15.05 -23.45
CA LEU A 213 7.66 14.56 -24.84
C LEU A 213 8.53 13.32 -25.07
N VAL A 214 9.77 13.33 -24.61
CA VAL A 214 10.69 12.17 -24.73
C VAL A 214 10.09 10.94 -24.02
N ASN A 215 9.50 11.10 -22.85
CA ASN A 215 8.89 9.99 -22.13
C ASN A 215 7.63 9.45 -22.82
N ILE A 216 6.85 10.31 -23.46
CA ILE A 216 5.70 9.90 -24.28
C ILE A 216 6.16 9.01 -25.44
N GLU A 217 7.18 9.42 -26.19
CA GLU A 217 7.72 8.63 -27.30
C GLU A 217 8.35 7.32 -26.86
N ARG A 218 9.06 7.32 -25.73
CA ARG A 218 9.60 6.09 -25.13
C ARG A 218 8.49 5.09 -24.78
N MET A 219 7.39 5.57 -24.21
CA MET A 219 6.24 4.71 -23.85
C MET A 219 5.52 4.18 -25.09
N LYS A 220 5.36 4.98 -26.15
CA LYS A 220 4.85 4.52 -27.46
C LYS A 220 5.73 3.40 -28.04
N ALA A 221 7.05 3.49 -27.84
CA ALA A 221 8.02 2.46 -28.24
C ALA A 221 8.09 1.25 -27.27
N GLY A 222 7.24 1.19 -26.22
CA GLY A 222 7.23 0.12 -25.22
C GLY A 222 8.38 0.19 -24.20
N LEU A 223 9.11 1.31 -24.15
CA LEU A 223 10.23 1.54 -23.24
C LEU A 223 9.77 2.19 -21.95
N GLN A 224 10.46 1.92 -20.84
CA GLN A 224 10.20 2.60 -19.57
C GLN A 224 10.56 4.10 -19.66
N PRO A 225 9.75 5.01 -19.10
CA PRO A 225 10.05 6.43 -19.07
C PRO A 225 11.33 6.71 -18.25
N TYR A 226 12.05 7.75 -18.61
CA TYR A 226 13.15 8.27 -17.80
C TYR A 226 12.61 8.90 -16.51
N LYS A 227 13.42 8.88 -15.45
CA LYS A 227 13.15 9.62 -14.22
C LYS A 227 13.78 11.01 -14.29
N TYR A 228 13.04 12.03 -13.92
CA TYR A 228 13.59 13.37 -13.73
C TYR A 228 14.35 13.40 -12.40
N ASP A 229 15.66 13.70 -12.44
CA ASP A 229 16.52 13.83 -11.25
C ASP A 229 16.74 15.34 -11.01
N LEU A 230 16.09 15.87 -10.01
CA LEU A 230 16.36 17.22 -9.50
C LEU A 230 17.54 17.10 -8.51
N ARG A 231 18.76 17.22 -9.02
CA ARG A 231 19.93 17.47 -8.18
C ARG A 231 20.17 18.96 -8.00
#